data_3802e3528507c1f581b738f5cf6ffbe4
#
_entry.id   3802e3528507c1f581b738f5cf6ffbe4
#
_cell.length_a   1.000
_cell.length_b   1.000
_cell.length_c   1.000
_cell.angle_alpha   90.00
_cell.angle_beta   90.00
_cell.angle_gamma   90.00
#
_symmetry.space_group_name_H-M   'P 1'
#
loop_
_entity.id
_entity.type
_entity.pdbx_description
1 polymer ?
#
loop_
_entity_poly.entity_id
_entity_poly.type
_entity_poly.pdbx_seq_one_letter_code
_entity_poly.pdbx_strand_id
1 'polypeptide(L)'
;MRRGKPAALAAGAAAAGVLLPVLTELRLRRTARPLTDRWRCEAVEPRGRTPLGVSFRPLQAAALGLEPGAALDALLAYPFQLIRLSAYWDQIEPAPGAFAPGELDRQLDAAERAGKQVIMCVGPVKAFGYPEYFVPAHQLDGPLREGALVTPGEHPRLLDAALSQVTRLVERYRGRAAITAWQVEHEAVDPLGMEHSWRLSEAFAAAEVAAVRAADPGRPVLMNGFLATSTPVALQQWWRTRDQGDSLAVAQRLADIVGIDFYPRHALASAGPLTLYLDGSRKRWQQRRRERLLDRAAAAGPGPRGPGAAGRRVLIAEGQAEPWETVTVPPSLAGRAMSSCRPEDVIANYSQCLSWGRAQGLVLDGYLFWGAEYWLARERRGDPSYLRAFARVLECA
;
A
#
# COMPACT_ATOMS: atom_id res chain seq x y z
N MET A 1 36.29 -14.05 39.46
CA MET A 1 35.63 -14.69 38.31
C MET A 1 34.12 -14.70 38.50
N ARG A 2 33.39 -13.73 37.89
CA ARG A 2 31.89 -13.77 37.72
C ARG A 2 31.49 -12.76 36.63
N ARG A 3 31.81 -13.09 35.35
CA ARG A 3 31.41 -12.27 34.18
C ARG A 3 30.37 -12.95 33.25
N GLY A 4 29.73 -14.06 33.68
CA GLY A 4 28.82 -14.82 32.81
C GLY A 4 27.34 -14.43 32.81
N LYS A 5 26.88 -13.64 33.79
CA LYS A 5 25.43 -13.35 33.95
C LYS A 5 24.83 -12.37 32.91
N PRO A 6 25.51 -11.29 32.44
CA PRO A 6 24.87 -10.38 31.50
C PRO A 6 24.73 -10.99 30.09
N ALA A 7 25.66 -11.83 29.66
CA ALA A 7 25.58 -12.49 28.34
C ALA A 7 24.45 -13.53 28.28
N ALA A 8 24.25 -14.29 29.35
CA ALA A 8 23.15 -15.27 29.45
C ALA A 8 21.77 -14.58 29.50
N LEU A 9 21.64 -13.45 30.18
CA LEU A 9 20.43 -12.64 30.21
C LEU A 9 20.14 -11.99 28.84
N ALA A 10 21.16 -11.50 28.12
CA ALA A 10 20.99 -10.96 26.77
C ALA A 10 20.60 -12.04 25.76
N ALA A 11 21.23 -13.22 25.82
CA ALA A 11 20.86 -14.38 24.99
C ALA A 11 19.45 -14.89 25.30
N GLY A 12 19.05 -14.94 26.57
CA GLY A 12 17.70 -15.30 26.98
C GLY A 12 16.65 -14.29 26.52
N ALA A 13 16.93 -12.98 26.59
CA ALA A 13 16.05 -11.94 26.08
C ALA A 13 15.91 -11.97 24.54
N ALA A 14 17.01 -12.24 23.83
CA ALA A 14 16.99 -12.39 22.38
C ALA A 14 16.22 -13.65 21.96
N ALA A 15 16.43 -14.80 22.64
CA ALA A 15 15.69 -16.03 22.40
C ALA A 15 14.20 -15.88 22.72
N ALA A 16 13.84 -15.20 23.82
CA ALA A 16 12.45 -14.89 24.14
C ALA A 16 11.82 -13.94 23.13
N GLY A 17 12.56 -12.99 22.61
CA GLY A 17 12.13 -12.06 21.56
C GLY A 17 11.77 -12.75 20.24
N VAL A 18 12.42 -13.87 19.93
CA VAL A 18 12.14 -14.69 18.74
C VAL A 18 11.09 -15.77 19.03
N LEU A 19 11.21 -16.47 20.15
CA LEU A 19 10.33 -17.62 20.47
C LEU A 19 8.90 -17.18 20.83
N LEU A 20 8.74 -16.04 21.53
CA LEU A 20 7.41 -15.59 21.95
C LEU A 20 6.48 -15.26 20.77
N PRO A 21 6.93 -14.54 19.73
CA PRO A 21 6.15 -14.35 18.52
C PRO A 21 5.80 -15.67 17.81
N VAL A 22 6.78 -16.59 17.70
CA VAL A 22 6.57 -17.90 17.06
C VAL A 22 5.53 -18.73 17.83
N LEU A 23 5.65 -18.81 19.15
CA LEU A 23 4.69 -19.53 19.99
C LEU A 23 3.30 -18.88 19.96
N THR A 24 3.24 -17.56 19.92
CA THR A 24 1.98 -16.83 19.80
C THR A 24 1.31 -17.14 18.46
N GLU A 25 2.09 -17.18 17.38
CA GLU A 25 1.58 -17.50 16.05
C GLU A 25 1.10 -18.95 15.95
N LEU A 26 1.86 -19.90 16.46
CA LEU A 26 1.46 -21.31 16.51
C LEU A 26 0.18 -21.48 17.32
N ARG A 27 0.02 -20.73 18.41
CA ARG A 27 -1.19 -20.75 19.21
C ARG A 27 -2.39 -20.17 18.47
N LEU A 28 -2.20 -19.06 17.76
CA LEU A 28 -3.24 -18.43 16.93
C LEU A 28 -3.70 -19.36 15.80
N ARG A 29 -2.78 -20.10 15.17
CA ARG A 29 -3.11 -21.09 14.14
C ARG A 29 -3.93 -22.27 14.69
N ARG A 30 -3.56 -22.77 15.87
CA ARG A 30 -4.32 -23.87 16.54
C ARG A 30 -5.72 -23.41 16.95
N THR A 31 -5.91 -22.13 17.20
CA THR A 31 -7.19 -21.52 17.56
C THR A 31 -7.86 -20.83 16.36
N ALA A 32 -7.36 -21.01 15.14
CA ALA A 32 -7.95 -20.48 13.93
C ALA A 32 -9.39 -20.96 13.82
N ARG A 33 -10.31 -20.04 14.04
CA ARG A 33 -11.76 -20.30 14.00
C ARG A 33 -12.28 -20.02 12.59
N PRO A 34 -13.36 -20.68 12.18
CA PRO A 34 -14.08 -20.29 10.96
C PRO A 34 -14.37 -18.79 10.96
N LEU A 35 -14.51 -18.19 9.78
CA LEU A 35 -14.98 -16.81 9.66
C LEU A 35 -16.27 -16.66 10.47
N THR A 36 -16.32 -15.64 11.33
CA THR A 36 -17.44 -15.38 12.21
C THR A 36 -18.10 -14.08 11.79
N ASP A 37 -19.36 -13.90 12.17
CA ASP A 37 -20.11 -12.65 11.97
C ASP A 37 -19.69 -11.53 12.95
N ARG A 38 -18.52 -11.60 13.56
CA ARG A 38 -18.01 -10.59 14.51
C ARG A 38 -17.96 -9.20 13.93
N TRP A 39 -17.70 -9.08 12.64
CA TRP A 39 -17.72 -7.80 11.95
C TRP A 39 -19.05 -7.03 12.14
N ARG A 40 -20.17 -7.72 12.42
CA ARG A 40 -21.47 -7.09 12.70
C ARG A 40 -21.50 -6.30 14.00
N CYS A 41 -20.69 -6.70 14.97
CA CYS A 41 -20.63 -6.09 16.30
C CYS A 41 -19.39 -5.20 16.48
N GLU A 42 -18.51 -5.14 15.48
CA GLU A 42 -17.31 -4.30 15.57
C GLU A 42 -17.71 -2.82 15.51
N ALA A 43 -17.15 -1.99 16.40
CA ALA A 43 -17.43 -0.56 16.41
C ALA A 43 -16.79 0.11 15.18
N VAL A 44 -17.56 0.92 14.48
CA VAL A 44 -17.09 1.73 13.36
C VAL A 44 -16.79 3.13 13.85
N GLU A 45 -15.57 3.58 13.65
CA GLU A 45 -15.17 4.95 13.96
C GLU A 45 -15.73 5.92 12.92
N PRO A 46 -16.39 7.03 13.32
CA PRO A 46 -16.87 8.02 12.36
C PRO A 46 -15.73 8.62 11.54
N ARG A 47 -15.91 8.71 10.22
CA ARG A 47 -14.90 9.26 9.30
C ARG A 47 -14.73 10.77 9.39
N GLY A 48 -15.74 11.49 9.90
CA GLY A 48 -15.78 12.94 9.84
C GLY A 48 -15.69 13.44 8.39
N ARG A 49 -14.64 14.19 8.08
CA ARG A 49 -14.41 14.73 6.72
C ARG A 49 -13.45 13.88 5.88
N THR A 50 -12.93 12.77 6.40
CA THR A 50 -11.99 11.90 5.67
C THR A 50 -12.71 11.19 4.52
N PRO A 51 -12.29 11.34 3.26
CA PRO A 51 -12.82 10.57 2.15
C PRO A 51 -12.45 9.08 2.29
N LEU A 52 -13.39 8.20 2.00
CA LEU A 52 -13.16 6.76 1.98
C LEU A 52 -13.08 6.27 0.55
N GLY A 53 -12.25 5.27 0.31
CA GLY A 53 -12.10 4.71 -1.02
C GLY A 53 -11.38 3.38 -1.07
N VAL A 54 -11.08 2.94 -2.27
CA VAL A 54 -10.40 1.68 -2.55
C VAL A 54 -9.28 1.89 -3.56
N SER A 55 -8.26 1.03 -3.52
CA SER A 55 -7.34 0.85 -4.64
C SER A 55 -7.91 -0.20 -5.57
N PHE A 56 -7.90 0.05 -6.88
CA PHE A 56 -8.37 -0.94 -7.86
C PHE A 56 -7.21 -1.52 -8.64
N ARG A 57 -7.11 -2.85 -8.65
CA ARG A 57 -6.04 -3.64 -9.26
C ARG A 57 -6.60 -4.58 -10.32
N PRO A 58 -6.71 -4.14 -11.59
CA PRO A 58 -7.33 -4.92 -12.66
C PRO A 58 -6.65 -6.28 -12.90
N LEU A 59 -5.31 -6.33 -12.76
CA LEU A 59 -4.55 -7.59 -12.91
C LEU A 59 -4.87 -8.56 -11.76
N GLN A 60 -5.04 -8.06 -10.56
CA GLN A 60 -5.46 -8.85 -9.41
C GLN A 60 -6.88 -9.38 -9.59
N ALA A 61 -7.79 -8.55 -10.10
CA ALA A 61 -9.15 -8.99 -10.44
C ALA A 61 -9.12 -10.15 -11.43
N ALA A 62 -8.37 -10.01 -12.51
CA ALA A 62 -8.19 -11.06 -13.51
C ALA A 62 -7.58 -12.34 -12.91
N ALA A 63 -6.54 -12.23 -12.09
CA ALA A 63 -5.91 -13.37 -11.43
C ALA A 63 -6.86 -14.11 -10.47
N LEU A 64 -7.83 -13.40 -9.89
CA LEU A 64 -8.91 -13.97 -9.06
C LEU A 64 -10.09 -14.53 -9.87
N GLY A 65 -10.04 -14.46 -11.20
CA GLY A 65 -11.07 -14.96 -12.11
C GLY A 65 -12.27 -14.01 -12.26
N LEU A 66 -12.08 -12.74 -11.94
CA LEU A 66 -13.05 -11.68 -12.21
C LEU A 66 -12.75 -11.05 -13.58
N GLU A 67 -13.79 -10.58 -14.26
CA GLU A 67 -13.61 -9.68 -15.40
C GLU A 67 -13.34 -8.27 -14.85
N PRO A 68 -12.20 -7.62 -15.20
CA PRO A 68 -11.78 -6.37 -14.55
C PRO A 68 -12.79 -5.22 -14.68
N GLY A 69 -13.40 -5.04 -15.85
CA GLY A 69 -14.40 -3.98 -16.05
C GLY A 69 -15.62 -4.18 -15.19
N ALA A 70 -16.18 -5.40 -15.17
CA ALA A 70 -17.33 -5.73 -14.31
C ALA A 70 -17.00 -5.63 -12.81
N ALA A 71 -15.75 -5.97 -12.43
CA ALA A 71 -15.31 -5.80 -11.05
C ALA A 71 -15.22 -4.31 -10.65
N LEU A 72 -14.71 -3.47 -11.54
CA LEU A 72 -14.68 -2.03 -11.32
C LEU A 72 -16.09 -1.45 -11.19
N ASP A 73 -16.99 -1.78 -12.11
CA ASP A 73 -18.37 -1.30 -12.09
C ASP A 73 -19.09 -1.72 -10.80
N ALA A 74 -18.90 -2.97 -10.35
CA ALA A 74 -19.45 -3.45 -9.09
C ALA A 74 -18.93 -2.66 -7.89
N LEU A 75 -17.65 -2.29 -7.85
CA LEU A 75 -17.07 -1.46 -6.79
C LEU A 75 -17.60 -0.03 -6.86
N LEU A 76 -17.68 0.57 -8.06
CA LEU A 76 -18.12 1.96 -8.23
C LEU A 76 -19.57 2.18 -7.82
N ALA A 77 -20.39 1.14 -7.73
CA ALA A 77 -21.75 1.20 -7.20
C ALA A 77 -21.82 1.51 -5.68
N TYR A 78 -20.72 1.29 -4.93
CA TYR A 78 -20.69 1.63 -3.51
C TYR A 78 -20.47 3.14 -3.28
N PRO A 79 -21.02 3.72 -2.18
CA PRO A 79 -21.01 5.17 -1.93
C PRO A 79 -19.68 5.70 -1.33
N PHE A 80 -18.54 5.12 -1.69
CA PHE A 80 -17.24 5.70 -1.36
C PHE A 80 -16.89 6.89 -2.28
N GLN A 81 -15.93 7.71 -1.90
CA GLN A 81 -15.63 8.97 -2.59
C GLN A 81 -14.37 8.88 -3.46
N LEU A 82 -13.40 8.04 -3.09
CA LEU A 82 -12.05 8.08 -3.63
C LEU A 82 -11.65 6.72 -4.21
N ILE A 83 -11.09 6.72 -5.40
CA ILE A 83 -10.50 5.52 -5.99
C ILE A 83 -9.05 5.78 -6.41
N ARG A 84 -8.15 4.82 -6.17
CA ARG A 84 -6.78 4.86 -6.66
C ARG A 84 -6.66 3.95 -7.87
N LEU A 85 -6.19 4.51 -8.98
CA LEU A 85 -5.95 3.85 -10.26
C LEU A 85 -4.46 3.91 -10.60
N SER A 86 -3.98 2.97 -11.42
CA SER A 86 -2.57 2.89 -11.79
C SER A 86 -2.35 2.78 -13.29
N ALA A 87 -1.36 3.51 -13.77
CA ALA A 87 -0.87 3.46 -15.14
C ALA A 87 0.26 2.43 -15.25
N TYR A 88 -0.04 1.18 -15.56
CA TYR A 88 0.95 0.12 -15.72
C TYR A 88 1.73 0.32 -17.02
N TRP A 89 3.04 0.64 -16.92
CA TRP A 89 3.85 1.08 -18.06
C TRP A 89 3.93 0.04 -19.18
N ASP A 90 4.18 -1.21 -18.83
CA ASP A 90 4.27 -2.32 -19.80
C ASP A 90 2.98 -2.53 -20.60
N GLN A 91 1.83 -2.17 -20.01
CA GLN A 91 0.54 -2.27 -20.70
C GLN A 91 0.23 -1.02 -21.52
N ILE A 92 0.71 0.14 -21.09
CA ILE A 92 0.56 1.39 -21.82
C ILE A 92 1.54 1.47 -22.99
N GLU A 93 2.73 0.90 -22.82
CA GLU A 93 3.76 0.79 -23.87
C GLU A 93 4.11 -0.67 -24.16
N PRO A 94 3.21 -1.45 -24.77
CA PRO A 94 3.42 -2.87 -25.03
C PRO A 94 4.52 -3.17 -26.07
N ALA A 95 4.93 -2.17 -26.84
CA ALA A 95 6.01 -2.24 -27.83
C ALA A 95 6.70 -0.87 -27.93
N PRO A 96 7.96 -0.81 -28.42
CA PRO A 96 8.70 0.45 -28.56
C PRO A 96 7.90 1.52 -29.30
N GLY A 97 7.69 2.68 -28.65
CA GLY A 97 6.96 3.82 -29.21
C GLY A 97 5.43 3.66 -29.26
N ALA A 98 4.89 2.53 -28.87
CA ALA A 98 3.45 2.37 -28.75
C ALA A 98 2.92 3.19 -27.55
N PHE A 99 1.65 3.60 -27.66
CA PHE A 99 0.95 4.25 -26.54
C PHE A 99 -0.50 3.81 -26.53
N ALA A 100 -0.82 2.91 -25.65
CA ALA A 100 -2.10 2.22 -25.57
C ALA A 100 -2.81 2.43 -24.21
N PRO A 101 -3.18 3.66 -23.82
CA PRO A 101 -3.77 3.94 -22.52
C PRO A 101 -5.27 3.59 -22.42
N GLY A 102 -5.83 2.92 -23.42
CA GLY A 102 -7.28 2.70 -23.55
C GLY A 102 -7.92 2.00 -22.36
N GLU A 103 -7.21 1.11 -21.68
CA GLU A 103 -7.73 0.48 -20.46
C GLU A 103 -7.81 1.49 -19.31
N LEU A 104 -6.77 2.29 -19.12
CA LEU A 104 -6.76 3.34 -18.10
C LEU A 104 -7.81 4.42 -18.41
N ASP A 105 -8.00 4.78 -19.69
CA ASP A 105 -9.06 5.70 -20.12
C ASP A 105 -10.44 5.17 -19.69
N ARG A 106 -10.73 3.87 -19.93
CA ARG A 106 -12.00 3.26 -19.53
C ARG A 106 -12.22 3.27 -18.02
N GLN A 107 -11.18 2.97 -17.24
CA GLN A 107 -11.26 3.00 -15.77
C GLN A 107 -11.52 4.41 -15.26
N LEU A 108 -10.83 5.40 -15.79
CA LEU A 108 -11.01 6.80 -15.43
C LEU A 108 -12.39 7.31 -15.80
N ASP A 109 -12.87 6.99 -17.02
CA ASP A 109 -14.22 7.34 -17.47
C ASP A 109 -15.31 6.71 -16.60
N ALA A 110 -15.12 5.46 -16.17
CA ALA A 110 -16.06 4.80 -15.26
C ALA A 110 -16.08 5.48 -13.88
N ALA A 111 -14.90 5.79 -13.33
CA ALA A 111 -14.79 6.52 -12.06
C ALA A 111 -15.45 7.90 -12.12
N GLU A 112 -15.24 8.66 -13.19
CA GLU A 112 -15.86 9.97 -13.39
C GLU A 112 -17.38 9.88 -13.51
N ARG A 113 -17.89 8.94 -14.32
CA ARG A 113 -19.35 8.71 -14.43
C ARG A 113 -19.98 8.36 -13.09
N ALA A 114 -19.26 7.64 -12.23
CA ALA A 114 -19.68 7.30 -10.87
C ALA A 114 -19.48 8.43 -9.85
N GLY A 115 -18.99 9.61 -10.27
CA GLY A 115 -18.73 10.76 -9.40
C GLY A 115 -17.59 10.55 -8.40
N LYS A 116 -16.63 9.65 -8.69
CA LYS A 116 -15.51 9.38 -7.80
C LYS A 116 -14.35 10.34 -8.05
N GLN A 117 -13.67 10.74 -6.98
CA GLN A 117 -12.35 11.37 -7.06
C GLN A 117 -11.29 10.29 -7.31
N VAL A 118 -10.23 10.64 -8.02
CA VAL A 118 -9.20 9.70 -8.45
C VAL A 118 -7.83 10.15 -7.95
N ILE A 119 -7.09 9.24 -7.33
CA ILE A 119 -5.64 9.31 -7.20
C ILE A 119 -5.07 8.49 -8.34
N MET A 120 -4.31 9.13 -9.23
CA MET A 120 -3.70 8.47 -10.38
C MET A 120 -2.23 8.18 -10.11
N CYS A 121 -1.85 6.90 -10.01
CA CYS A 121 -0.46 6.49 -9.96
C CYS A 121 0.13 6.52 -11.36
N VAL A 122 1.12 7.39 -11.57
CA VAL A 122 1.83 7.60 -12.82
C VAL A 122 3.30 7.19 -12.75
N GLY A 123 3.77 6.77 -11.57
CA GLY A 123 5.12 6.24 -11.41
C GLY A 123 5.29 5.00 -12.26
N PRO A 124 6.23 4.98 -13.22
CA PRO A 124 6.26 3.98 -14.26
C PRO A 124 6.97 2.69 -13.84
N VAL A 125 7.90 2.74 -12.88
CA VAL A 125 8.74 1.59 -12.55
C VAL A 125 8.02 0.68 -11.56
N LYS A 126 7.54 1.24 -10.44
CA LYS A 126 6.80 0.53 -9.41
C LYS A 126 5.39 1.07 -9.28
N ALA A 127 4.42 0.31 -9.65
CA ALA A 127 3.02 0.64 -9.44
C ALA A 127 2.40 -0.28 -8.38
N PHE A 128 1.34 0.15 -7.72
CA PHE A 128 0.62 -0.70 -6.79
C PHE A 128 -0.13 -1.81 -7.54
N GLY A 129 -0.15 -2.98 -6.96
CA GLY A 129 -0.69 -4.18 -7.56
C GLY A 129 0.40 -5.23 -7.71
N TYR A 130 0.07 -6.30 -8.39
CA TYR A 130 0.94 -7.42 -8.59
C TYR A 130 1.26 -7.53 -10.09
N PRO A 131 2.50 -7.64 -10.54
CA PRO A 131 3.74 -8.00 -9.82
C PRO A 131 4.53 -6.84 -9.18
N GLU A 132 4.07 -5.61 -9.19
CA GLU A 132 4.62 -4.36 -8.68
C GLU A 132 5.60 -3.64 -9.63
N TYR A 133 6.37 -4.36 -10.45
CA TYR A 133 7.30 -3.79 -11.43
C TYR A 133 6.72 -3.93 -12.83
N PHE A 134 6.59 -2.78 -13.51
CA PHE A 134 5.89 -2.70 -14.80
C PHE A 134 6.73 -2.04 -15.89
N VAL A 135 8.07 -2.15 -15.80
CA VAL A 135 8.95 -1.62 -16.82
C VAL A 135 8.90 -2.52 -18.07
N PRO A 136 8.55 -1.99 -19.25
CA PRO A 136 8.63 -2.75 -20.48
C PRO A 136 10.05 -3.27 -20.74
N ALA A 137 10.18 -4.53 -21.13
CA ALA A 137 11.50 -5.15 -21.32
C ALA A 137 12.41 -4.40 -22.30
N HIS A 138 11.84 -3.72 -23.31
CA HIS A 138 12.59 -2.93 -24.28
C HIS A 138 13.11 -1.61 -23.76
N GLN A 139 12.67 -1.17 -22.56
CA GLN A 139 13.19 0.01 -21.87
C GLN A 139 14.40 -0.30 -20.98
N LEU A 140 14.74 -1.57 -20.79
CA LEU A 140 15.88 -2.02 -20.05
C LEU A 140 17.07 -2.29 -20.99
N ASP A 141 18.29 -1.85 -20.63
CA ASP A 141 19.52 -2.18 -21.36
C ASP A 141 19.95 -3.65 -21.21
N GLY A 142 19.27 -4.37 -20.32
CA GLY A 142 19.46 -5.78 -19.98
C GLY A 142 18.77 -6.08 -18.66
N PRO A 143 18.74 -7.35 -18.23
CA PRO A 143 18.09 -7.73 -16.98
C PRO A 143 18.77 -7.06 -15.79
N LEU A 144 18.01 -6.34 -14.98
CA LEU A 144 18.51 -5.79 -13.73
C LEU A 144 18.71 -6.93 -12.71
N ARG A 145 19.83 -6.87 -11.99
CA ARG A 145 20.11 -7.84 -10.93
C ARG A 145 19.14 -7.68 -9.77
N GLU A 146 18.74 -8.77 -9.17
CA GLU A 146 17.94 -8.75 -7.93
C GLU A 146 18.62 -7.91 -6.84
N GLY A 147 17.85 -7.06 -6.17
CA GLY A 147 18.33 -6.10 -5.21
C GLY A 147 19.02 -4.87 -5.80
N ALA A 148 19.01 -4.71 -7.13
CA ALA A 148 19.63 -3.57 -7.78
C ALA A 148 19.05 -2.25 -7.26
N LEU A 149 19.93 -1.27 -7.05
CA LEU A 149 19.55 0.12 -6.83
C LEU A 149 19.57 0.84 -8.18
N VAL A 150 18.38 1.25 -8.62
CA VAL A 150 18.22 2.00 -9.87
C VAL A 150 18.51 3.48 -9.61
N THR A 151 19.58 3.98 -10.21
CA THR A 151 20.05 5.36 -10.03
C THR A 151 20.08 6.12 -11.35
N PRO A 152 19.96 7.45 -11.35
CA PRO A 152 20.11 8.26 -12.56
C PRO A 152 21.47 8.06 -13.26
N GLY A 153 22.53 7.88 -12.48
CA GLY A 153 23.90 7.75 -13.03
C GLY A 153 24.18 6.40 -13.68
N GLU A 154 23.63 5.32 -13.13
CA GLU A 154 23.83 3.96 -13.65
C GLU A 154 22.77 3.56 -14.69
N HIS A 155 21.60 4.21 -14.67
CA HIS A 155 20.46 3.87 -15.51
C HIS A 155 19.86 5.10 -16.21
N PRO A 156 20.68 5.94 -16.91
CA PRO A 156 20.22 7.20 -17.48
C PRO A 156 19.12 7.00 -18.54
N ARG A 157 19.23 5.96 -19.39
CA ARG A 157 18.21 5.66 -20.40
C ARG A 157 16.86 5.31 -19.78
N LEU A 158 16.87 4.49 -18.71
CA LEU A 158 15.65 4.13 -18.00
C LEU A 158 15.03 5.38 -17.35
N LEU A 159 15.86 6.26 -16.78
CA LEU A 159 15.36 7.53 -16.24
C LEU A 159 14.70 8.39 -17.33
N ASP A 160 15.39 8.60 -18.45
CA ASP A 160 14.84 9.43 -19.55
C ASP A 160 13.52 8.88 -20.07
N ALA A 161 13.42 7.56 -20.23
CA ALA A 161 12.20 6.87 -20.63
C ALA A 161 11.08 7.01 -19.57
N ALA A 162 11.42 6.84 -18.29
CA ALA A 162 10.49 7.02 -17.16
C ALA A 162 9.93 8.46 -17.12
N LEU A 163 10.82 9.46 -17.22
CA LEU A 163 10.40 10.87 -17.24
C LEU A 163 9.51 11.22 -18.44
N SER A 164 9.83 10.67 -19.61
CA SER A 164 9.00 10.81 -20.80
C SER A 164 7.61 10.21 -20.60
N GLN A 165 7.53 9.00 -20.02
CA GLN A 165 6.28 8.31 -19.74
C GLN A 165 5.43 9.09 -18.71
N VAL A 166 6.03 9.51 -17.61
CA VAL A 166 5.37 10.32 -16.57
C VAL A 166 4.79 11.60 -17.18
N THR A 167 5.62 12.35 -17.91
CA THR A 167 5.21 13.61 -18.55
C THR A 167 4.03 13.39 -19.50
N ARG A 168 4.13 12.38 -20.37
CA ARG A 168 3.08 12.03 -21.34
C ARG A 168 1.75 11.68 -20.67
N LEU A 169 1.79 10.91 -19.56
CA LEU A 169 0.59 10.56 -18.80
C LEU A 169 -0.04 11.77 -18.12
N VAL A 170 0.77 12.57 -17.42
CA VAL A 170 0.28 13.77 -16.74
C VAL A 170 -0.32 14.76 -17.71
N GLU A 171 0.34 15.04 -18.83
CA GLU A 171 -0.16 15.95 -19.88
C GLU A 171 -1.48 15.45 -20.47
N ARG A 172 -1.61 14.12 -20.69
CA ARG A 172 -2.86 13.54 -21.19
C ARG A 172 -4.03 13.75 -20.25
N TYR A 173 -3.79 13.56 -18.95
CA TYR A 173 -4.86 13.48 -17.98
C TYR A 173 -5.04 14.72 -17.10
N ARG A 174 -4.14 15.69 -17.13
CA ARG A 174 -4.25 16.93 -16.30
C ARG A 174 -5.54 17.71 -16.50
N GLY A 175 -6.21 17.56 -17.63
CA GLY A 175 -7.52 18.17 -17.89
C GLY A 175 -8.71 17.46 -17.19
N ARG A 176 -8.50 16.26 -16.62
CA ARG A 176 -9.56 15.48 -15.99
C ARG A 176 -9.80 15.95 -14.54
N ALA A 177 -10.99 16.50 -14.29
CA ALA A 177 -11.32 17.11 -12.99
C ALA A 177 -11.43 16.08 -11.85
N ALA A 178 -11.72 14.81 -12.16
CA ALA A 178 -11.79 13.75 -11.15
C ALA A 178 -10.43 13.45 -10.53
N ILE A 179 -9.32 13.68 -11.21
CA ILE A 179 -7.99 13.44 -10.66
C ILE A 179 -7.67 14.54 -9.64
N THR A 180 -7.49 14.14 -8.39
CA THR A 180 -7.22 15.05 -7.26
C THR A 180 -5.78 15.05 -6.79
N ALA A 181 -5.02 14.00 -7.14
CA ALA A 181 -3.60 13.87 -6.83
C ALA A 181 -2.90 12.92 -7.81
N TRP A 182 -1.61 13.18 -8.03
CA TRP A 182 -0.71 12.27 -8.75
C TRP A 182 0.09 11.46 -7.76
N GLN A 183 0.10 10.14 -7.87
CA GLN A 183 1.02 9.30 -7.13
C GLN A 183 2.26 9.02 -7.99
N VAL A 184 3.45 9.25 -7.40
CA VAL A 184 4.73 8.89 -8.01
C VAL A 184 5.24 7.64 -7.31
N GLU A 185 5.38 6.57 -8.07
CA GLU A 185 5.83 5.26 -7.63
C GLU A 185 5.01 4.65 -6.47
N HIS A 186 5.22 3.37 -6.24
CA HIS A 186 4.69 2.64 -5.10
C HIS A 186 5.86 2.12 -4.28
N GLU A 187 5.95 2.53 -3.00
CA GLU A 187 7.05 2.10 -2.11
C GLU A 187 8.42 2.17 -2.80
N ALA A 188 8.74 3.34 -3.38
CA ALA A 188 9.80 3.54 -4.37
C ALA A 188 11.16 2.94 -3.99
N VAL A 189 11.58 3.11 -2.74
CA VAL A 189 12.93 2.71 -2.28
C VAL A 189 12.94 1.39 -1.51
N ASP A 190 11.79 0.81 -1.19
CA ASP A 190 11.72 -0.47 -0.50
C ASP A 190 11.89 -1.63 -1.50
N PRO A 191 12.71 -2.65 -1.15
CA PRO A 191 12.94 -3.81 -2.01
C PRO A 191 11.81 -4.84 -1.86
N LEU A 192 10.58 -4.38 -1.92
CA LEU A 192 9.38 -5.22 -1.86
C LEU A 192 8.85 -5.38 -3.27
N GLY A 193 8.66 -6.59 -3.69
CA GLY A 193 8.11 -6.98 -4.96
C GLY A 193 8.06 -8.49 -5.04
N MET A 194 7.11 -9.02 -5.80
CA MET A 194 6.92 -10.47 -5.91
C MET A 194 7.81 -11.08 -6.98
N GLU A 195 8.14 -10.33 -8.04
CA GLU A 195 8.99 -10.80 -9.14
C GLU A 195 10.42 -10.30 -9.02
N HIS A 196 10.58 -9.06 -8.54
CA HIS A 196 11.87 -8.39 -8.42
C HIS A 196 12.03 -7.72 -7.08
N SER A 197 13.27 -7.48 -6.68
CA SER A 197 13.60 -6.74 -5.46
C SER A 197 14.31 -5.42 -5.76
N TRP A 198 14.10 -4.83 -6.93
CA TRP A 198 14.71 -3.57 -7.34
C TRP A 198 14.27 -2.44 -6.42
N ARG A 199 15.13 -1.46 -6.28
CA ARG A 199 14.87 -0.26 -5.48
C ARG A 199 15.20 0.97 -6.31
N LEU A 200 14.34 1.97 -6.27
CA LEU A 200 14.69 3.26 -6.86
C LEU A 200 15.52 4.08 -5.87
N SER A 201 16.48 4.82 -6.36
CA SER A 201 17.14 5.83 -5.55
C SER A 201 16.21 7.02 -5.30
N GLU A 202 16.40 7.71 -4.16
CA GLU A 202 15.68 8.96 -3.91
C GLU A 202 15.87 9.97 -5.05
N ALA A 203 17.07 10.04 -5.64
CA ALA A 203 17.33 10.93 -6.76
C ALA A 203 16.53 10.59 -8.01
N PHE A 204 16.28 9.30 -8.28
CA PHE A 204 15.42 8.85 -9.37
C PHE A 204 13.97 9.30 -9.13
N ALA A 205 13.41 8.97 -7.97
CA ALA A 205 12.05 9.36 -7.59
C ALA A 205 11.88 10.89 -7.53
N ALA A 206 12.90 11.63 -7.09
CA ALA A 206 12.88 13.10 -7.09
C ALA A 206 12.78 13.68 -8.50
N ALA A 207 13.45 13.09 -9.49
CA ALA A 207 13.36 13.50 -10.88
C ALA A 207 11.94 13.28 -11.45
N GLU A 208 11.30 12.15 -11.12
CA GLU A 208 9.91 11.86 -11.49
C GLU A 208 8.93 12.84 -10.85
N VAL A 209 9.08 13.12 -9.54
CA VAL A 209 8.28 14.13 -8.84
C VAL A 209 8.43 15.50 -9.49
N ALA A 210 9.65 15.88 -9.88
CA ALA A 210 9.91 17.14 -10.59
C ALA A 210 9.21 17.19 -11.96
N ALA A 211 9.22 16.07 -12.71
CA ALA A 211 8.53 15.96 -13.99
C ALA A 211 7.00 16.11 -13.84
N VAL A 212 6.40 15.44 -12.83
CA VAL A 212 4.97 15.59 -12.52
C VAL A 212 4.62 17.04 -12.21
N ARG A 213 5.40 17.70 -11.35
CA ARG A 213 5.16 19.11 -10.96
C ARG A 213 5.36 20.09 -12.13
N ALA A 214 6.28 19.79 -13.03
CA ALA A 214 6.45 20.59 -14.24
C ALA A 214 5.26 20.47 -15.20
N ALA A 215 4.71 19.27 -15.36
CA ALA A 215 3.58 18.99 -16.24
C ALA A 215 2.22 19.43 -15.65
N ASP A 216 2.06 19.36 -14.32
CA ASP A 216 0.85 19.79 -13.60
C ASP A 216 1.20 20.38 -12.22
N PRO A 217 1.54 21.66 -12.14
CA PRO A 217 1.92 22.32 -10.88
C PRO A 217 0.74 22.51 -9.90
N GLY A 218 -0.49 22.36 -10.37
CA GLY A 218 -1.69 22.63 -9.57
C GLY A 218 -2.11 21.48 -8.65
N ARG A 219 -1.79 20.24 -9.01
CA ARG A 219 -2.18 19.08 -8.22
C ARG A 219 -1.07 18.61 -7.28
N PRO A 220 -1.43 18.13 -6.09
CA PRO A 220 -0.46 17.59 -5.14
C PRO A 220 0.12 16.24 -5.62
N VAL A 221 1.36 16.00 -5.26
CA VAL A 221 2.06 14.75 -5.45
C VAL A 221 1.95 13.91 -4.17
N LEU A 222 1.53 12.66 -4.32
CA LEU A 222 1.51 11.63 -3.29
C LEU A 222 2.66 10.66 -3.52
N MET A 223 3.32 10.27 -2.47
CA MET A 223 4.18 9.08 -2.41
C MET A 223 3.82 8.28 -1.16
N ASN A 224 3.94 6.98 -1.23
CA ASN A 224 3.58 6.09 -0.14
C ASN A 224 4.75 5.22 0.31
N GLY A 225 4.58 4.63 1.48
CA GLY A 225 5.52 3.67 2.00
C GLY A 225 4.95 2.80 3.11
N PHE A 226 5.54 1.62 3.23
CA PHE A 226 5.18 0.62 4.20
C PHE A 226 5.52 1.05 5.62
N LEU A 227 4.54 0.96 6.53
CA LEU A 227 4.73 1.20 7.96
C LEU A 227 5.06 -0.11 8.68
N ALA A 228 6.33 -0.33 9.00
CA ALA A 228 6.78 -1.51 9.73
C ALA A 228 6.28 -1.51 11.17
N THR A 229 5.15 -2.15 11.42
CA THR A 229 4.48 -2.17 12.73
C THR A 229 5.14 -3.09 13.76
N SER A 230 5.99 -4.03 13.33
CA SER A 230 6.75 -4.92 14.23
C SER A 230 8.25 -4.61 14.22
N THR A 231 8.92 -4.83 15.36
CA THR A 231 10.37 -4.58 15.49
C THR A 231 11.23 -5.42 14.54
N PRO A 232 10.97 -6.75 14.37
CA PRO A 232 11.77 -7.55 13.43
C PRO A 232 11.64 -7.05 11.99
N VAL A 233 10.45 -6.66 11.56
CA VAL A 233 10.22 -6.15 10.20
C VAL A 233 10.82 -4.76 10.04
N ALA A 234 10.71 -3.89 11.04
CA ALA A 234 11.37 -2.58 11.03
C ALA A 234 12.91 -2.71 10.92
N LEU A 235 13.50 -3.69 11.63
CA LEU A 235 14.94 -3.96 11.52
C LEU A 235 15.31 -4.52 10.13
N GLN A 236 14.49 -5.40 9.57
CA GLN A 236 14.70 -5.92 8.23
C GLN A 236 14.60 -4.81 7.16
N GLN A 237 13.58 -3.97 7.26
CA GLN A 237 13.40 -2.81 6.37
C GLN A 237 14.60 -1.87 6.50
N TRP A 238 14.96 -1.45 7.71
CA TRP A 238 16.13 -0.61 7.95
C TRP A 238 17.41 -1.21 7.36
N TRP A 239 17.65 -2.50 7.55
CA TRP A 239 18.84 -3.16 6.99
C TRP A 239 18.87 -3.11 5.46
N ARG A 240 17.72 -3.27 4.82
CA ARG A 240 17.61 -3.27 3.36
C ARG A 240 17.67 -1.87 2.74
N THR A 241 17.26 -0.85 3.49
CA THR A 241 17.12 0.54 3.01
C THR A 241 18.08 1.52 3.70
N ARG A 242 19.05 1.03 4.46
CA ARG A 242 19.96 1.86 5.28
C ARG A 242 20.79 2.87 4.50
N ASP A 243 20.95 2.66 3.21
CA ASP A 243 21.72 3.50 2.28
C ASP A 243 20.98 4.79 1.88
N GLN A 244 19.66 4.83 1.99
CA GLN A 244 18.86 6.00 1.57
C GLN A 244 17.60 6.25 2.44
N GLY A 245 17.33 5.39 3.42
CA GLY A 245 16.09 5.40 4.19
C GLY A 245 14.98 4.59 3.53
N ASP A 246 13.84 4.49 4.21
CA ASP A 246 12.66 3.81 3.71
C ASP A 246 11.76 4.74 2.86
N SER A 247 10.77 4.17 2.19
CA SER A 247 9.86 4.91 1.30
C SER A 247 9.05 5.97 2.04
N LEU A 248 8.69 5.77 3.31
CA LEU A 248 8.03 6.82 4.11
C LEU A 248 8.95 8.02 4.33
N ALA A 249 10.22 7.78 4.64
CA ALA A 249 11.20 8.84 4.82
C ALA A 249 11.42 9.64 3.53
N VAL A 250 11.47 8.96 2.37
CA VAL A 250 11.55 9.61 1.06
C VAL A 250 10.26 10.38 0.75
N ALA A 251 9.09 9.79 0.97
CA ALA A 251 7.80 10.47 0.81
C ALA A 251 7.72 11.74 1.66
N GLN A 252 8.25 11.69 2.89
CA GLN A 252 8.34 12.86 3.76
C GLN A 252 9.20 13.99 3.21
N ARG A 253 10.19 13.73 2.38
CA ARG A 253 11.04 14.74 1.77
C ARG A 253 10.49 15.28 0.45
N LEU A 254 9.88 14.43 -0.34
CA LEU A 254 9.54 14.73 -1.74
C LEU A 254 8.06 15.03 -1.98
N ALA A 255 7.14 14.41 -1.23
CA ALA A 255 5.72 14.47 -1.52
C ALA A 255 4.97 15.59 -0.79
N ASP A 256 3.85 16.02 -1.36
CA ASP A 256 2.88 16.93 -0.73
C ASP A 256 1.92 16.16 0.21
N ILE A 257 1.62 14.91 -0.15
CA ILE A 257 0.80 13.98 0.62
C ILE A 257 1.65 12.75 0.94
N VAL A 258 1.78 12.41 2.22
CA VAL A 258 2.42 11.16 2.64
C VAL A 258 1.38 10.06 2.73
N GLY A 259 1.51 9.06 1.88
CA GLY A 259 0.72 7.84 1.92
C GLY A 259 1.32 6.84 2.90
N ILE A 260 0.50 6.30 3.77
CA ILE A 260 0.91 5.28 4.74
C ILE A 260 0.26 3.95 4.37
N ASP A 261 1.09 2.92 4.17
CA ASP A 261 0.63 1.55 3.95
C ASP A 261 0.57 0.85 5.31
N PHE A 262 -0.66 0.73 5.81
CA PHE A 262 -0.95 0.29 7.16
C PHE A 262 -1.37 -1.17 7.19
N TYR A 263 -0.41 -2.03 7.52
CA TYR A 263 -0.60 -3.47 7.66
C TYR A 263 -0.29 -3.90 9.09
N PRO A 264 -1.29 -3.91 9.99
CA PRO A 264 -1.09 -4.31 11.38
C PRO A 264 -0.58 -5.75 11.54
N ARG A 265 -0.88 -6.59 10.57
CA ARG A 265 -0.41 -7.97 10.54
C ARG A 265 0.19 -8.30 9.17
N HIS A 266 1.45 -8.71 9.18
CA HIS A 266 2.19 -9.05 7.96
C HIS A 266 3.05 -10.31 8.18
N ALA A 267 3.43 -10.94 7.06
CA ALA A 267 4.31 -12.09 7.05
C ALA A 267 5.77 -11.65 7.31
N LEU A 268 6.45 -12.33 8.24
CA LEU A 268 7.88 -12.16 8.47
C LEU A 268 8.71 -13.11 7.62
N ALA A 269 8.29 -14.37 7.56
CA ALA A 269 8.99 -15.41 6.83
C ALA A 269 8.02 -16.53 6.47
N SER A 270 8.26 -17.19 5.35
CA SER A 270 7.54 -18.39 4.92
C SER A 270 8.51 -19.54 4.68
N ALA A 271 8.12 -20.73 5.11
CA ALA A 271 8.84 -21.97 4.88
C ALA A 271 7.83 -23.07 4.51
N GLY A 272 7.72 -23.38 3.23
CA GLY A 272 6.70 -24.29 2.71
C GLY A 272 5.28 -23.81 3.10
N PRO A 273 4.44 -24.66 3.69
CA PRO A 273 3.08 -24.28 4.08
C PRO A 273 3.02 -23.41 5.34
N LEU A 274 4.15 -23.12 5.97
CA LEU A 274 4.24 -22.37 7.22
C LEU A 274 4.64 -20.92 6.93
N THR A 275 3.77 -19.97 7.27
CA THR A 275 4.09 -18.55 7.25
C THR A 275 4.04 -18.01 8.67
N LEU A 276 5.08 -17.34 9.08
CA LEU A 276 5.16 -16.65 10.36
C LEU A 276 4.62 -15.22 10.18
N TYR A 277 3.49 -14.93 10.84
CA TYR A 277 2.90 -13.60 10.89
C TYR A 277 3.27 -12.91 12.19
N LEU A 278 3.50 -11.62 12.10
CA LEU A 278 3.78 -10.77 13.25
C LEU A 278 2.73 -9.67 13.38
N ASP A 279 2.51 -9.27 14.62
CA ASP A 279 1.79 -8.07 15.01
C ASP A 279 0.29 -8.03 14.68
N GLY A 280 -0.49 -9.02 14.97
CA GLY A 280 -1.95 -9.03 14.78
C GLY A 280 -2.76 -8.83 16.06
N SER A 281 -2.11 -8.43 17.15
CA SER A 281 -2.81 -8.35 18.43
C SER A 281 -3.57 -7.05 18.59
N ARG A 282 -4.84 -7.15 19.02
CA ARG A 282 -5.68 -6.02 19.43
C ARG A 282 -5.39 -5.56 20.86
N LYS A 283 -4.29 -6.00 21.49
CA LYS A 283 -3.90 -5.55 22.83
C LYS A 283 -3.59 -4.06 22.82
N ARG A 284 -4.04 -3.34 23.84
CA ARG A 284 -3.88 -1.88 23.97
C ARG A 284 -2.45 -1.38 23.82
N TRP A 285 -1.46 -2.12 24.31
CA TRP A 285 -0.06 -1.73 24.17
C TRP A 285 0.45 -1.79 22.72
N GLN A 286 -0.04 -2.75 21.90
CA GLN A 286 0.30 -2.84 20.48
C GLN A 286 -0.42 -1.75 19.68
N GLN A 287 -1.68 -1.47 19.99
CA GLN A 287 -2.40 -0.34 19.41
C GLN A 287 -1.66 0.98 19.66
N ARG A 288 -1.31 1.29 20.92
CA ARG A 288 -0.51 2.47 21.26
C ARG A 288 0.85 2.53 20.60
N ARG A 289 1.47 1.36 20.34
CA ARG A 289 2.71 1.30 19.59
C ARG A 289 2.49 1.70 18.13
N ARG A 290 1.46 1.17 17.47
CA ARG A 290 1.12 1.53 16.09
C ARG A 290 0.77 3.02 15.97
N GLU A 291 0.01 3.57 16.90
CA GLU A 291 -0.28 5.01 16.98
C GLU A 291 0.99 5.85 17.02
N ARG A 292 1.97 5.50 17.86
CA ARG A 292 3.28 6.20 17.90
C ARG A 292 4.08 6.06 16.59
N LEU A 293 3.91 4.98 15.85
CA LEU A 293 4.53 4.82 14.53
C LEU A 293 3.81 5.69 13.48
N LEU A 294 2.49 5.76 13.54
CA LEU A 294 1.69 6.68 12.74
C LEU A 294 2.06 8.14 13.04
N ASP A 295 2.26 8.51 14.32
CA ASP A 295 2.74 9.85 14.70
C ASP A 295 4.07 10.19 14.01
N ARG A 296 5.02 9.25 13.98
CA ARG A 296 6.32 9.44 13.33
C ARG A 296 6.18 9.55 11.81
N ALA A 297 5.34 8.72 11.20
CA ALA A 297 5.09 8.75 9.77
C ALA A 297 4.41 10.05 9.33
N ALA A 298 3.52 10.59 10.18
CA ALA A 298 2.83 11.85 9.95
C ALA A 298 3.64 13.09 10.39
N ALA A 299 4.73 12.91 11.14
CA ALA A 299 5.51 14.03 11.65
C ALA A 299 6.04 14.93 10.53
N ALA A 300 6.02 16.24 10.76
CA ALA A 300 6.52 17.22 9.82
C ALA A 300 8.05 17.05 9.64
N GLY A 301 8.46 16.55 8.47
CA GLY A 301 9.82 16.73 7.98
C GLY A 301 9.93 18.05 7.19
N PRO A 302 11.11 18.44 6.73
CA PRO A 302 11.25 19.54 5.78
C PRO A 302 10.55 19.15 4.47
N GLY A 303 9.26 19.46 4.36
CA GLY A 303 8.50 19.22 3.14
C GLY A 303 8.93 20.18 2.03
N PRO A 304 8.60 19.88 0.75
CA PRO A 304 9.03 20.66 -0.40
C PRO A 304 8.54 22.12 -0.40
N ARG A 305 7.58 22.48 0.45
CA ARG A 305 7.01 23.83 0.56
C ARG A 305 7.63 24.70 1.67
N GLY A 306 8.67 24.22 2.35
CA GLY A 306 9.38 24.97 3.38
C GLY A 306 8.70 24.99 4.76
N PRO A 307 9.41 25.48 5.80
CA PRO A 307 8.89 25.61 7.15
C PRO A 307 7.79 26.68 7.17
N GLY A 308 6.56 26.32 7.55
CA GLY A 308 5.41 27.23 7.66
C GLY A 308 4.25 26.94 6.74
N ALA A 309 4.35 25.97 5.84
CA ALA A 309 3.20 25.48 5.08
C ALA A 309 2.21 24.79 6.04
N ALA A 310 0.90 24.96 5.77
CA ALA A 310 -0.17 24.26 6.49
C ALA A 310 0.19 22.79 6.71
N GLY A 311 -0.17 22.26 7.89
CA GLY A 311 0.27 20.94 8.38
C GLY A 311 0.31 19.86 7.30
N ARG A 312 1.22 18.91 7.45
CA ARG A 312 1.45 17.84 6.47
C ARG A 312 0.16 17.08 6.16
N ARG A 313 -0.09 16.89 4.88
CA ARG A 313 -1.21 16.08 4.41
C ARG A 313 -0.83 14.60 4.51
N VAL A 314 -1.71 13.80 5.10
CA VAL A 314 -1.52 12.37 5.33
C VAL A 314 -2.71 11.60 4.80
N LEU A 315 -2.44 10.50 4.12
CA LEU A 315 -3.44 9.59 3.58
C LEU A 315 -3.07 8.15 3.99
N ILE A 316 -4.03 7.33 4.37
CA ILE A 316 -3.81 5.89 4.46
C ILE A 316 -3.98 5.33 3.05
N ALA A 317 -2.84 5.06 2.39
CA ALA A 317 -2.83 4.64 0.99
C ALA A 317 -3.18 3.16 0.83
N GLU A 318 -2.90 2.37 1.87
CA GLU A 318 -3.26 0.95 1.92
C GLU A 318 -3.65 0.56 3.34
N GLY A 319 -4.94 0.61 3.63
CA GLY A 319 -5.48 0.04 4.86
C GLY A 319 -5.74 -1.45 4.67
N GLN A 320 -4.97 -2.32 5.35
CA GLN A 320 -5.10 -3.77 5.20
C GLN A 320 -6.54 -4.23 5.36
N ALA A 321 -7.10 -4.83 4.32
CA ALA A 321 -8.46 -5.31 4.28
C ALA A 321 -8.61 -6.65 3.52
N GLU A 322 -7.49 -7.26 3.14
CA GLU A 322 -7.40 -8.63 2.63
C GLU A 322 -6.33 -9.41 3.39
N PRO A 323 -6.46 -10.74 3.47
CA PRO A 323 -5.44 -11.57 4.11
C PRO A 323 -4.21 -11.75 3.23
N TRP A 324 -3.04 -11.80 3.87
CA TRP A 324 -1.78 -12.15 3.22
C TRP A 324 -1.76 -13.56 2.62
N GLU A 325 -2.56 -14.48 3.17
CA GLU A 325 -2.65 -15.84 2.70
C GLU A 325 -3.18 -15.94 1.26
N THR A 326 -3.73 -14.87 0.73
CA THR A 326 -4.25 -14.81 -0.63
C THR A 326 -3.25 -14.25 -1.64
N VAL A 327 -2.19 -13.61 -1.16
CA VAL A 327 -1.15 -12.99 -1.97
C VAL A 327 -0.06 -14.02 -2.33
N THR A 328 -0.47 -15.23 -2.73
CA THR A 328 0.42 -16.20 -3.37
C THR A 328 0.15 -16.21 -4.86
N VAL A 329 1.13 -16.54 -5.66
CA VAL A 329 1.04 -16.54 -7.12
C VAL A 329 0.54 -17.89 -7.64
N PRO A 330 -0.62 -17.98 -8.27
CA PRO A 330 -1.72 -17.00 -8.29
C PRO A 330 -2.39 -16.88 -6.91
N PRO A 331 -3.05 -15.77 -6.59
CA PRO A 331 -3.71 -15.58 -5.31
C PRO A 331 -4.70 -16.70 -5.01
N SER A 332 -4.58 -17.32 -3.85
CA SER A 332 -5.42 -18.45 -3.46
C SER A 332 -6.65 -17.95 -2.69
N LEU A 333 -7.85 -18.31 -3.19
CA LEU A 333 -9.10 -18.15 -2.45
C LEU A 333 -9.42 -19.38 -1.58
N ALA A 334 -8.70 -20.49 -1.75
CA ALA A 334 -8.86 -21.69 -0.97
C ALA A 334 -8.25 -21.47 0.42
N GLY A 335 -9.00 -20.88 1.31
CA GLY A 335 -8.51 -20.61 2.64
C GLY A 335 -9.37 -21.20 3.72
N ARG A 336 -8.79 -22.10 4.48
CA ARG A 336 -9.23 -22.33 5.85
C ARG A 336 -8.81 -21.11 6.66
N ALA A 337 -9.72 -20.61 7.53
CA ALA A 337 -9.44 -19.61 8.54
C ALA A 337 -8.29 -18.64 8.23
N MET A 338 -8.56 -17.60 7.45
CA MET A 338 -7.63 -16.50 7.23
C MET A 338 -7.20 -15.92 8.57
N SER A 339 -5.92 -15.87 8.85
CA SER A 339 -5.41 -15.42 10.14
C SER A 339 -4.85 -14.00 10.10
N SER A 340 -4.42 -13.52 8.94
CA SER A 340 -3.77 -12.23 8.80
C SER A 340 -4.73 -11.04 8.69
N CYS A 341 -5.90 -11.23 8.09
CA CYS A 341 -6.96 -10.23 8.07
C CYS A 341 -8.31 -10.92 7.93
N ARG A 342 -9.24 -10.59 8.80
CA ARG A 342 -10.60 -11.10 8.83
C ARG A 342 -11.58 -9.98 8.52
N PRO A 343 -12.86 -10.28 8.23
CA PRO A 343 -13.85 -9.24 7.99
C PRO A 343 -13.94 -8.18 9.11
N GLU A 344 -13.83 -8.60 10.37
CA GLU A 344 -13.79 -7.67 11.50
C GLU A 344 -12.52 -6.81 11.54
N ASP A 345 -11.41 -7.29 10.96
CA ASP A 345 -10.15 -6.52 10.91
C ASP A 345 -10.22 -5.38 9.87
N VAL A 346 -11.05 -5.53 8.82
CA VAL A 346 -11.35 -4.43 7.87
C VAL A 346 -11.86 -3.21 8.64
N ILE A 347 -12.82 -3.42 9.53
CA ILE A 347 -13.40 -2.35 10.36
C ILE A 347 -12.40 -1.87 11.42
N ALA A 348 -11.73 -2.80 12.10
CA ALA A 348 -10.83 -2.46 13.20
C ALA A 348 -9.58 -1.68 12.73
N ASN A 349 -9.00 -2.04 11.57
CA ASN A 349 -7.84 -1.34 11.00
C ASN A 349 -8.24 0.08 10.57
N TYR A 350 -9.37 0.21 9.91
CA TYR A 350 -9.97 1.50 9.58
C TYR A 350 -10.19 2.34 10.84
N SER A 351 -10.93 1.80 11.82
CA SER A 351 -11.28 2.52 13.04
C SER A 351 -10.04 2.95 13.84
N GLN A 352 -8.97 2.15 13.85
CA GLN A 352 -7.72 2.53 14.50
C GLN A 352 -7.07 3.75 13.84
N CYS A 353 -7.01 3.81 12.51
CA CYS A 353 -6.42 4.95 11.80
C CYS A 353 -7.25 6.23 11.98
N LEU A 354 -8.57 6.13 11.91
CA LEU A 354 -9.45 7.30 12.06
C LEU A 354 -9.45 7.82 13.51
N SER A 355 -9.49 6.92 14.50
CA SER A 355 -9.39 7.29 15.92
C SER A 355 -8.05 7.95 16.22
N TRP A 356 -6.95 7.43 15.68
CA TRP A 356 -5.63 8.05 15.74
C TRP A 356 -5.64 9.46 15.13
N GLY A 357 -6.10 9.62 13.89
CA GLY A 357 -6.18 10.92 13.23
C GLY A 357 -6.94 11.95 14.05
N ARG A 358 -8.12 11.54 14.58
CA ARG A 358 -8.92 12.39 15.46
C ARG A 358 -8.19 12.79 16.74
N ALA A 359 -7.50 11.84 17.38
CA ALA A 359 -6.74 12.11 18.60
C ALA A 359 -5.59 13.12 18.36
N GLN A 360 -5.06 13.17 17.14
CA GLN A 360 -4.04 14.14 16.72
C GLN A 360 -4.62 15.45 16.15
N GLY A 361 -5.94 15.59 16.09
CA GLY A 361 -6.60 16.73 15.42
C GLY A 361 -6.38 16.76 13.91
N LEU A 362 -6.00 15.64 13.29
CA LEU A 362 -5.75 15.51 11.86
C LEU A 362 -7.03 15.06 11.13
N VAL A 363 -7.28 15.68 9.98
CA VAL A 363 -8.19 15.14 8.97
C VAL A 363 -7.33 14.45 7.93
N LEU A 364 -7.50 13.15 7.77
CA LEU A 364 -6.77 12.41 6.74
C LEU A 364 -7.29 12.82 5.35
N ASP A 365 -6.38 12.95 4.39
CA ASP A 365 -6.73 13.22 2.98
C ASP A 365 -7.48 12.06 2.32
N GLY A 366 -7.50 10.91 2.97
CA GLY A 366 -8.28 9.74 2.59
C GLY A 366 -7.88 8.49 3.36
N TYR A 367 -8.75 7.49 3.29
CA TYR A 367 -8.47 6.13 3.70
C TYR A 367 -8.83 5.18 2.55
N LEU A 368 -7.83 4.54 1.97
CA LEU A 368 -8.01 3.58 0.89
C LEU A 368 -7.92 2.15 1.46
N PHE A 369 -8.99 1.40 1.29
CA PHE A 369 -9.00 -0.02 1.65
C PHE A 369 -8.24 -0.81 0.58
N TRP A 370 -7.41 -1.75 1.06
CA TRP A 370 -6.65 -2.66 0.20
C TRP A 370 -7.24 -4.06 0.26
N GLY A 371 -7.84 -4.51 -0.88
CA GLY A 371 -8.43 -5.86 -0.96
C GLY A 371 -9.76 -5.96 -1.69
N ALA A 372 -10.16 -4.93 -2.42
CA ALA A 372 -11.49 -4.85 -3.04
C ALA A 372 -11.78 -6.02 -4.00
N GLU A 373 -10.82 -6.42 -4.81
CA GLU A 373 -10.93 -7.54 -5.76
C GLU A 373 -11.11 -8.88 -5.03
N TYR A 374 -10.41 -9.04 -3.91
CA TYR A 374 -10.55 -10.21 -3.07
C TYR A 374 -11.96 -10.33 -2.48
N TRP A 375 -12.56 -9.21 -2.04
CA TRP A 375 -13.91 -9.24 -1.49
C TRP A 375 -14.95 -9.66 -2.52
N LEU A 376 -14.86 -9.11 -3.75
CA LEU A 376 -15.74 -9.48 -4.86
C LEU A 376 -15.57 -10.97 -5.25
N ALA A 377 -14.33 -11.45 -5.30
CA ALA A 377 -14.06 -12.85 -5.59
C ALA A 377 -14.60 -13.79 -4.50
N ARG A 378 -14.55 -13.39 -3.24
CA ARG A 378 -15.16 -14.10 -2.11
C ARG A 378 -16.67 -14.12 -2.19
N GLU A 379 -17.30 -12.97 -2.46
CA GLU A 379 -18.74 -12.86 -2.63
C GLU A 379 -19.23 -13.76 -3.77
N ARG A 380 -18.56 -13.75 -4.92
CA ARG A 380 -18.90 -14.63 -6.06
C ARG A 380 -18.84 -16.12 -5.69
N ARG A 381 -18.07 -16.48 -4.68
CA ARG A 381 -17.97 -17.85 -4.13
C ARG A 381 -18.88 -18.11 -2.93
N GLY A 382 -19.82 -17.21 -2.64
CA GLY A 382 -20.83 -17.35 -1.60
C GLY A 382 -20.42 -16.81 -0.22
N ASP A 383 -19.27 -16.11 -0.09
CA ASP A 383 -18.86 -15.47 1.16
C ASP A 383 -18.78 -13.93 1.02
N PRO A 384 -19.87 -13.21 1.32
CA PRO A 384 -19.91 -11.76 1.22
C PRO A 384 -19.38 -11.04 2.47
N SER A 385 -18.77 -11.73 3.43
CA SER A 385 -18.48 -11.18 4.77
C SER A 385 -17.52 -9.97 4.72
N TYR A 386 -16.48 -9.98 3.88
CA TYR A 386 -15.57 -8.86 3.70
C TYR A 386 -16.25 -7.65 3.07
N LEU A 387 -16.97 -7.88 1.98
CA LEU A 387 -17.70 -6.83 1.26
C LEU A 387 -18.78 -6.18 2.14
N ARG A 388 -19.47 -6.99 2.95
CA ARG A 388 -20.44 -6.48 3.93
C ARG A 388 -19.76 -5.71 5.07
N ALA A 389 -18.58 -6.13 5.52
CA ALA A 389 -17.81 -5.36 6.51
C ALA A 389 -17.41 -3.99 5.96
N PHE A 390 -16.97 -3.93 4.70
CA PHE A 390 -16.70 -2.67 4.00
C PHE A 390 -17.96 -1.82 3.85
N ALA A 391 -19.06 -2.39 3.35
CA ALA A 391 -20.35 -1.69 3.22
C ALA A 391 -20.80 -1.08 4.56
N ARG A 392 -20.67 -1.84 5.65
CA ARG A 392 -20.99 -1.36 7.00
C ARG A 392 -20.13 -0.16 7.42
N VAL A 393 -18.85 -0.12 7.03
CA VAL A 393 -18.02 1.08 7.27
C VAL A 393 -18.62 2.27 6.53
N LEU A 394 -19.01 2.11 5.26
CA LEU A 394 -19.58 3.21 4.46
C LEU A 394 -20.91 3.72 5.01
N GLU A 395 -21.72 2.84 5.63
CA GLU A 395 -23.03 3.18 6.21
C GLU A 395 -22.92 3.87 7.57
N CYS A 396 -21.92 3.49 8.37
CA CYS A 396 -21.78 3.91 9.78
C CYS A 396 -20.73 5.00 10.00
N ALA A 397 -19.88 5.26 9.01
CA ALA A 397 -18.74 6.17 9.14
C ALA A 397 -19.07 7.67 9.00
#